data_326bc9d433a8f84c373ce6dc9bd2084d
#
_entry.id   326bc9d433a8f84c373ce6dc9bd2084d
#
_cell.length_a   1.000
_cell.length_b   1.000
_cell.length_c   1.000
_cell.angle_alpha   90.00
_cell.angle_beta   90.00
_cell.angle_gamma   90.00
#
_symmetry.space_group_name_H-M   'P 1'
#
loop_
_entity.id
_entity.type
_entity.pdbx_description
1 polymer ?
#
loop_
_entity_poly.entity_id
_entity_poly.type
_entity_poly.pdbx_seq_one_letter_code
_entity_poly.pdbx_strand_id
1 'polypeptide(L)'
;MTDITANVVVSMPSQLFTMARSFKAVANGKIYIGQVDTDPVNPENQIPVYLEREDGSHVQVAQPIVINAAGYPVYNGQIAKFVTVQGHSMAVYDAYGAQQFYFPNVLKYDPDQFRIYFDRVMHDMAKPITYFGAVPGEDCSEALESALHTGLPFFFPDGEWVVNKKIIYTGSFQMFGVG
;
A
#
# COMPACT_ATOMS: atom_id res chain seq x y z
N MET A 1 2.14 -14.75 16.55
CA MET A 1 2.61 -13.47 15.98
C MET A 1 1.64 -13.10 14.89
N THR A 2 0.96 -11.98 15.01
CA THR A 2 0.16 -11.45 13.90
C THR A 2 1.13 -11.04 12.81
N ASP A 3 0.96 -11.61 11.63
CA ASP A 3 1.76 -11.27 10.45
C ASP A 3 1.40 -9.82 10.06
N ILE A 4 2.35 -8.90 10.26
CA ILE A 4 2.15 -7.48 9.96
C ILE A 4 2.59 -7.26 8.53
N THR A 5 1.64 -6.92 7.66
CA THR A 5 1.95 -6.53 6.29
C THR A 5 2.33 -5.05 6.24
N ALA A 6 3.62 -4.76 6.33
CA ALA A 6 4.17 -3.40 6.19
C ALA A 6 4.86 -3.30 4.82
N ASN A 7 4.21 -2.64 3.86
CA ASN A 7 4.66 -2.59 2.46
C ASN A 7 4.79 -1.15 1.90
N VAL A 8 4.56 -0.14 2.72
CA VAL A 8 4.76 1.26 2.31
C VAL A 8 6.20 1.66 2.63
N VAL A 9 6.97 1.95 1.60
CA VAL A 9 8.42 2.23 1.74
C VAL A 9 8.63 3.61 2.36
N VAL A 10 9.40 3.66 3.43
CA VAL A 10 9.96 4.88 4.02
C VAL A 10 11.30 5.21 3.36
N SER A 11 12.18 4.21 3.28
CA SER A 11 13.47 4.36 2.60
C SER A 11 14.00 3.02 2.10
N MET A 12 14.60 3.04 0.91
CA MET A 12 15.33 1.90 0.37
C MET A 12 16.76 1.85 0.94
N PRO A 13 17.40 0.67 1.01
CA PRO A 13 18.77 0.54 1.51
C PRO A 13 19.79 1.41 0.76
N SER A 14 19.57 1.64 -0.53
CA SER A 14 20.45 2.45 -1.38
C SER A 14 20.07 3.93 -1.42
N GLN A 15 19.05 4.36 -0.66
CA GLN A 15 18.59 5.74 -0.70
C GLN A 15 19.50 6.66 0.12
N LEU A 16 20.13 7.59 -0.57
CA LEU A 16 20.96 8.62 0.03
C LEU A 16 20.12 9.87 0.34
N PHE A 17 20.18 10.35 1.57
CA PHE A 17 19.58 11.61 1.97
C PHE A 17 20.61 12.74 1.86
N THR A 18 20.28 13.76 1.09
CA THR A 18 21.12 14.94 0.86
C THR A 18 20.51 16.17 1.49
N MET A 19 21.36 17.18 1.73
CA MET A 19 20.91 18.49 2.20
C MET A 19 20.05 19.18 1.13
N ALA A 20 19.00 19.88 1.55
CA ALA A 20 18.03 20.51 0.63
C ALA A 20 18.66 21.54 -0.32
N ARG A 21 19.78 22.17 0.08
CA ARG A 21 20.42 23.26 -0.67
C ARG A 21 21.87 22.98 -1.04
N SER A 22 22.33 21.74 -0.94
CA SER A 22 23.70 21.36 -1.31
C SER A 22 23.77 19.89 -1.69
N PHE A 23 24.81 19.48 -2.43
CA PHE A 23 25.05 18.08 -2.78
C PHE A 23 25.74 17.27 -1.65
N LYS A 24 25.68 17.76 -0.42
CA LYS A 24 26.24 17.07 0.74
C LYS A 24 25.21 16.11 1.34
N ALA A 25 25.70 14.98 1.86
CA ALA A 25 24.86 14.05 2.62
C ALA A 25 24.30 14.71 3.89
N VAL A 26 23.11 14.32 4.31
CA VAL A 26 22.54 14.63 5.63
C VAL A 26 23.24 13.72 6.66
N ALA A 27 24.52 13.99 6.90
CA ALA A 27 25.35 13.20 7.82
C ALA A 27 24.83 13.31 9.26
N ASN A 28 24.66 12.16 9.93
CA ASN A 28 24.17 12.04 11.31
C ASN A 28 22.80 12.72 11.54
N GLY A 29 21.99 12.80 10.49
CA GLY A 29 20.66 13.35 10.54
C GLY A 29 19.62 12.37 11.11
N LYS A 30 18.38 12.80 11.09
CA LYS A 30 17.24 12.06 11.66
C LYS A 30 16.05 12.13 10.72
N ILE A 31 15.29 11.01 10.63
CA ILE A 31 14.03 10.94 9.90
C ILE A 31 12.92 10.66 10.91
N TYR A 32 11.86 11.46 10.83
CA TYR A 32 10.64 11.28 11.62
C TYR A 32 9.49 10.92 10.69
N ILE A 33 8.65 9.97 11.12
CA ILE A 33 7.53 9.42 10.35
C ILE A 33 6.26 9.55 11.18
N GLY A 34 5.24 10.16 10.60
CA GLY A 34 3.96 10.41 11.27
C GLY A 34 2.76 10.13 10.36
N GLN A 35 1.58 10.39 10.90
CA GLN A 35 0.33 10.33 10.15
C GLN A 35 0.37 11.32 8.98
N VAL A 36 -0.33 10.98 7.90
CA VAL A 36 -0.47 11.86 6.72
C VAL A 36 -0.98 13.23 7.14
N ASP A 37 -0.42 14.28 6.55
CA ASP A 37 -0.75 15.69 6.77
C ASP A 37 -0.54 16.18 8.23
N THR A 38 0.33 15.50 9.00
CA THR A 38 0.71 15.92 10.35
C THR A 38 2.20 16.14 10.50
N ASP A 39 2.61 16.90 11.51
CA ASP A 39 4.02 17.04 11.87
C ASP A 39 4.53 15.77 12.59
N PRO A 40 5.44 14.99 11.97
CA PRO A 40 5.93 13.73 12.52
C PRO A 40 6.94 13.92 13.69
N VAL A 41 7.40 15.12 13.96
CA VAL A 41 8.29 15.39 15.12
C VAL A 41 7.50 15.28 16.42
N ASN A 42 6.21 15.64 16.40
CA ASN A 42 5.34 15.46 17.55
C ASN A 42 5.09 13.96 17.79
N PRO A 43 5.45 13.42 18.98
CA PRO A 43 5.28 11.99 19.29
C PRO A 43 3.83 11.48 19.15
N GLU A 44 2.83 12.33 19.37
CA GLU A 44 1.41 11.96 19.22
C GLU A 44 1.02 11.66 17.76
N ASN A 45 1.76 12.21 16.80
CA ASN A 45 1.52 12.02 15.39
C ASN A 45 2.35 10.85 14.80
N GLN A 46 3.29 10.31 15.57
CA GLN A 46 4.17 9.25 15.07
C GLN A 46 3.42 7.95 14.88
N ILE A 47 3.76 7.25 13.80
CA ILE A 47 3.23 5.92 13.49
C ILE A 47 4.33 4.87 13.61
N PRO A 48 3.98 3.58 13.81
CA PRO A 48 4.96 2.51 13.86
C PRO A 48 5.74 2.40 12.54
N VAL A 49 7.06 2.33 12.66
CA VAL A 49 7.98 2.07 11.56
C VAL A 49 8.62 0.71 11.77
N TYR A 50 8.82 -0.01 10.69
CA TYR A 50 9.36 -1.35 10.71
C TYR A 50 10.62 -1.45 9.85
N LEU A 51 11.58 -2.22 10.34
CA LEU A 51 12.69 -2.74 9.56
C LEU A 51 12.21 -3.98 8.81
N GLU A 52 12.37 -4.01 7.49
CA GLU A 52 12.15 -5.21 6.68
C GLU A 52 13.48 -5.98 6.55
N ARG A 53 13.45 -7.25 6.96
CA ARG A 53 14.60 -8.17 6.86
C ARG A 53 14.59 -8.89 5.50
N GLU A 54 15.71 -9.53 5.18
CA GLU A 54 15.87 -10.30 3.94
C GLU A 54 14.91 -11.49 3.83
N ASP A 55 14.47 -12.05 4.96
CA ASP A 55 13.46 -13.12 5.02
C ASP A 55 12.01 -12.61 4.90
N GLY A 56 11.82 -11.30 4.69
CA GLY A 56 10.52 -10.65 4.60
C GLY A 56 9.86 -10.39 5.97
N SER A 57 10.51 -10.74 7.08
CA SER A 57 9.99 -10.43 8.41
C SER A 57 10.14 -8.95 8.77
N HIS A 58 9.26 -8.45 9.63
CA HIS A 58 9.21 -7.05 10.05
C HIS A 58 9.54 -6.92 11.54
N VAL A 59 10.41 -5.98 11.87
CA VAL A 59 10.74 -5.62 13.25
C VAL A 59 10.44 -4.16 13.48
N GLN A 60 9.58 -3.86 14.44
CA GLN A 60 9.30 -2.48 14.83
C GLN A 60 10.55 -1.81 15.38
N VAL A 61 10.81 -0.59 14.92
CA VAL A 61 11.95 0.23 15.35
C VAL A 61 11.48 1.52 16.00
N ALA A 62 12.30 2.03 16.93
CA ALA A 62 12.04 3.32 17.54
C ALA A 62 12.34 4.47 16.57
N GLN A 63 11.61 5.56 16.74
CA GLN A 63 11.88 6.83 16.06
C GLN A 63 12.70 7.77 16.94
N PRO A 64 13.47 8.68 16.34
CA PRO A 64 13.69 8.85 14.91
C PRO A 64 14.61 7.78 14.29
N ILE A 65 14.45 7.53 12.99
CA ILE A 65 15.42 6.74 12.22
C ILE A 65 16.69 7.57 12.07
N VAL A 66 17.83 6.95 12.35
CA VAL A 66 19.14 7.62 12.28
C VAL A 66 19.71 7.51 10.88
N ILE A 67 20.28 8.60 10.37
CA ILE A 67 21.07 8.66 9.15
C ILE A 67 22.54 8.61 9.54
N ASN A 68 23.35 7.74 8.91
CA ASN A 68 24.79 7.65 9.19
C ASN A 68 25.58 8.83 8.61
N ALA A 69 26.88 8.87 8.86
CA ALA A 69 27.76 9.92 8.34
C ALA A 69 27.82 9.99 6.79
N ALA A 70 27.51 8.88 6.12
CA ALA A 70 27.46 8.81 4.66
C ALA A 70 26.10 9.22 4.06
N GLY A 71 25.08 9.47 4.90
CA GLY A 71 23.74 9.89 4.44
C GLY A 71 22.74 8.78 4.23
N TYR A 72 23.01 7.57 4.71
CA TYR A 72 22.09 6.43 4.59
C TYR A 72 21.34 6.17 5.89
N PRO A 73 20.04 5.86 5.84
CA PRO A 73 19.28 5.39 7.00
C PRO A 73 19.84 4.06 7.52
N VAL A 74 20.01 3.98 8.84
CA VAL A 74 20.63 2.82 9.48
C VAL A 74 19.84 2.35 10.70
N TYR A 75 19.95 1.05 10.97
CA TYR A 75 19.53 0.41 12.22
C TYR A 75 20.73 -0.33 12.82
N ASN A 76 21.08 -0.02 14.07
CA ASN A 76 22.27 -0.57 14.73
C ASN A 76 23.56 -0.44 13.89
N GLY A 77 23.72 0.68 13.17
CA GLY A 77 24.89 0.97 12.33
C GLY A 77 24.88 0.32 10.94
N GLN A 78 23.89 -0.52 10.62
CA GLN A 78 23.75 -1.18 9.32
C GLN A 78 22.70 -0.47 8.48
N ILE A 79 23.00 -0.29 7.19
CA ILE A 79 22.04 0.25 6.20
C ILE A 79 20.85 -0.72 6.11
N ALA A 80 19.64 -0.17 6.16
CA ALA A 80 18.44 -0.96 6.25
C ALA A 80 17.29 -0.37 5.42
N LYS A 81 16.31 -1.24 5.10
CA LYS A 81 15.04 -0.83 4.49
C LYS A 81 14.01 -0.60 5.59
N PHE A 82 13.37 0.57 5.55
CA PHE A 82 12.32 0.92 6.49
C PHE A 82 10.97 1.02 5.77
N VAL A 83 9.93 0.50 6.42
CA VAL A 83 8.58 0.41 5.88
C VAL A 83 7.53 0.76 6.94
N THR A 84 6.33 1.14 6.50
CA THR A 84 5.14 1.35 7.31
C THR A 84 3.96 0.53 6.79
N VAL A 85 2.91 0.38 7.57
CA VAL A 85 1.67 -0.31 7.15
C VAL A 85 0.73 0.60 6.36
N GLN A 86 0.96 1.91 6.38
CA GLN A 86 0.07 2.92 5.80
C GLN A 86 0.87 4.09 5.23
N GLY A 87 0.22 4.94 4.42
CA GLY A 87 0.79 6.20 3.98
C GLY A 87 1.20 7.07 5.17
N HIS A 88 2.22 7.90 4.99
CA HIS A 88 2.83 8.64 6.09
C HIS A 88 3.34 10.02 5.66
N SER A 89 3.48 10.92 6.63
CA SER A 89 4.30 12.12 6.52
C SER A 89 5.75 11.79 6.89
N MET A 90 6.69 12.53 6.34
CA MET A 90 8.13 12.38 6.60
C MET A 90 8.79 13.73 6.81
N ALA A 91 9.59 13.87 7.86
CA ALA A 91 10.46 15.01 8.07
C ALA A 91 11.91 14.55 8.23
N VAL A 92 12.82 15.19 7.52
CA VAL A 92 14.26 14.92 7.58
C VAL A 92 14.97 16.11 8.18
N TYR A 93 15.74 15.85 9.22
CA TYR A 93 16.55 16.85 9.94
C TYR A 93 18.04 16.51 9.84
N ASP A 94 18.86 17.53 9.79
CA ASP A 94 20.31 17.36 9.88
C ASP A 94 20.79 17.14 11.33
N ALA A 95 22.09 16.95 11.51
CA ALA A 95 22.70 16.75 12.82
C ALA A 95 22.53 17.93 13.78
N TYR A 96 22.27 19.12 13.25
CA TYR A 96 22.10 20.36 14.01
C TYR A 96 20.63 20.67 14.35
N GLY A 97 19.71 19.81 13.90
CA GLY A 97 18.29 20.00 14.13
C GLY A 97 17.61 20.95 13.14
N ALA A 98 18.26 21.27 12.01
CA ALA A 98 17.63 22.02 10.94
C ALA A 98 16.85 21.08 9.99
N GLN A 99 15.59 21.42 9.76
CA GLN A 99 14.74 20.65 8.83
C GLN A 99 15.24 20.83 7.39
N GLN A 100 15.54 19.71 6.75
CA GLN A 100 15.98 19.66 5.37
C GLN A 100 14.83 19.41 4.42
N PHE A 101 13.95 18.48 4.76
CA PHE A 101 12.78 18.14 3.96
C PHE A 101 11.56 17.86 4.86
N TYR A 102 10.38 18.17 4.31
CA TYR A 102 9.10 17.75 4.85
C TYR A 102 8.17 17.34 3.73
N PHE A 103 7.61 16.15 3.83
CA PHE A 103 6.63 15.60 2.91
C PHE A 103 5.36 15.26 3.70
N PRO A 104 4.25 15.97 3.50
CA PRO A 104 3.02 15.74 4.24
C PRO A 104 2.38 14.38 3.91
N ASN A 105 2.60 13.87 2.70
CA ASN A 105 2.10 12.56 2.25
C ASN A 105 3.08 11.93 1.26
N VAL A 106 3.93 11.04 1.78
CA VAL A 106 4.96 10.36 0.97
C VAL A 106 4.35 9.42 -0.05
N LEU A 107 3.21 8.79 0.25
CA LEU A 107 2.52 7.88 -0.68
C LEU A 107 2.17 8.57 -2.02
N LYS A 108 1.92 9.89 -1.98
CA LYS A 108 1.66 10.69 -3.18
C LYS A 108 2.84 10.69 -4.17
N TYR A 109 4.05 10.39 -3.68
CA TYR A 109 5.30 10.37 -4.45
C TYR A 109 5.86 8.95 -4.62
N ASP A 110 5.11 7.93 -4.16
CA ASP A 110 5.51 6.53 -4.25
C ASP A 110 5.33 6.03 -5.69
N PRO A 111 6.38 5.44 -6.32
CA PRO A 111 6.26 4.80 -7.63
C PRO A 111 5.27 3.61 -7.63
N ASP A 112 4.98 3.02 -6.48
CA ASP A 112 3.98 1.94 -6.34
C ASP A 112 2.51 2.44 -6.42
N GLN A 113 2.26 3.72 -6.60
CA GLN A 113 0.91 4.25 -6.89
C GLN A 113 0.28 3.58 -8.11
N PHE A 114 1.09 3.16 -9.08
CA PHE A 114 0.60 2.39 -10.21
C PHE A 114 -0.03 1.07 -9.78
N ARG A 115 0.58 0.37 -8.83
CA ARG A 115 0.04 -0.89 -8.28
C ARG A 115 -1.29 -0.67 -7.58
N ILE A 116 -1.38 0.36 -6.72
CA ILE A 116 -2.62 0.70 -6.02
C ILE A 116 -3.72 1.10 -7.02
N TYR A 117 -3.37 1.89 -8.03
CA TYR A 117 -4.29 2.26 -9.10
C TYR A 117 -4.72 1.04 -9.92
N PHE A 118 -3.79 0.17 -10.28
CA PHE A 118 -4.05 -1.06 -11.03
C PHE A 118 -4.97 -2.01 -10.24
N ASP A 119 -4.70 -2.24 -8.96
CA ASP A 119 -5.53 -3.09 -8.11
C ASP A 119 -6.96 -2.53 -8.00
N ARG A 120 -7.10 -1.21 -7.89
CA ARG A 120 -8.42 -0.55 -7.90
C ARG A 120 -9.14 -0.77 -9.23
N VAL A 121 -8.47 -0.49 -10.35
CA VAL A 121 -9.05 -0.67 -11.69
C VAL A 121 -9.44 -2.13 -11.92
N MET A 122 -8.59 -3.07 -11.52
CA MET A 122 -8.89 -4.50 -11.63
C MET A 122 -10.06 -4.93 -10.74
N HIS A 123 -10.22 -4.32 -9.58
CA HIS A 123 -11.38 -4.57 -8.71
C HIS A 123 -12.67 -4.01 -9.34
N ASP A 124 -12.59 -2.83 -9.93
CA ASP A 124 -13.75 -2.14 -10.54
C ASP A 124 -14.13 -2.70 -11.91
N MET A 125 -13.26 -3.51 -12.54
CA MET A 125 -13.57 -4.19 -13.81
C MET A 125 -14.59 -5.29 -13.62
N ALA A 126 -15.60 -5.32 -14.47
CA ALA A 126 -16.60 -6.38 -14.48
C ALA A 126 -15.95 -7.76 -14.68
N LYS A 127 -16.32 -8.73 -13.87
CA LYS A 127 -15.83 -10.11 -13.95
C LYS A 127 -16.77 -10.94 -14.84
N PRO A 128 -16.25 -11.83 -15.70
CA PRO A 128 -17.11 -12.78 -16.39
C PRO A 128 -17.77 -13.73 -15.36
N ILE A 129 -19.00 -14.16 -15.61
CA ILE A 129 -19.70 -15.06 -14.68
C ILE A 129 -18.96 -16.38 -14.47
N THR A 130 -18.12 -16.79 -15.43
CA THR A 130 -17.21 -17.94 -15.32
C THR A 130 -16.18 -17.81 -14.21
N TYR A 131 -15.81 -16.57 -13.82
CA TYR A 131 -14.96 -16.30 -12.66
C TYR A 131 -15.56 -16.81 -11.36
N PHE A 132 -16.89 -16.84 -11.28
CA PHE A 132 -17.65 -17.33 -10.13
C PHE A 132 -18.04 -18.81 -10.26
N GLY A 133 -17.49 -19.52 -11.26
CA GLY A 133 -17.67 -20.96 -11.43
C GLY A 133 -18.78 -21.36 -12.40
N ALA A 134 -19.40 -20.41 -13.12
CA ALA A 134 -20.39 -20.75 -14.16
C ALA A 134 -19.75 -21.44 -15.35
N VAL A 135 -20.46 -22.44 -15.89
CA VAL A 135 -20.07 -23.16 -17.11
C VAL A 135 -21.16 -22.94 -18.17
N PRO A 136 -20.81 -22.54 -19.42
CA PRO A 136 -21.80 -22.35 -20.46
C PRO A 136 -22.62 -23.65 -20.72
N GLY A 137 -23.94 -23.52 -20.85
CA GLY A 137 -24.86 -24.64 -21.07
C GLY A 137 -25.26 -25.39 -19.80
N GLU A 138 -24.66 -25.12 -18.65
CA GLU A 138 -25.02 -25.72 -17.37
C GLU A 138 -25.75 -24.72 -16.47
N ASP A 139 -26.33 -25.23 -15.35
CA ASP A 139 -26.99 -24.37 -14.37
C ASP A 139 -25.97 -23.46 -13.65
N CYS A 140 -26.04 -22.16 -13.89
CA CYS A 140 -25.18 -21.15 -13.27
C CYS A 140 -25.80 -20.44 -12.06
N SER A 141 -26.86 -20.97 -11.48
CA SER A 141 -27.60 -20.34 -10.36
C SER A 141 -26.69 -20.04 -9.15
N GLU A 142 -25.83 -20.98 -8.75
CA GLU A 142 -24.91 -20.81 -7.62
C GLU A 142 -23.80 -19.78 -7.93
N ALA A 143 -23.28 -19.80 -9.15
CA ALA A 143 -22.31 -18.83 -9.59
C ALA A 143 -22.87 -17.40 -9.60
N LEU A 144 -24.12 -17.26 -10.01
CA LEU A 144 -24.83 -15.99 -10.01
C LEU A 144 -25.12 -15.50 -8.58
N GLU A 145 -25.52 -16.36 -7.66
CA GLU A 145 -25.65 -16.02 -6.24
C GLU A 145 -24.30 -15.55 -5.67
N SER A 146 -23.24 -16.28 -5.96
CA SER A 146 -21.88 -15.90 -5.53
C SER A 146 -21.46 -14.53 -6.07
N ALA A 147 -21.69 -14.27 -7.36
CA ALA A 147 -21.41 -12.98 -7.98
C ALA A 147 -22.16 -11.82 -7.30
N LEU A 148 -23.46 -12.01 -7.03
CA LEU A 148 -24.28 -11.02 -6.35
C LEU A 148 -23.79 -10.73 -4.93
N HIS A 149 -23.37 -11.75 -4.18
CA HIS A 149 -22.87 -11.59 -2.81
C HIS A 149 -21.52 -10.88 -2.72
N THR A 150 -20.69 -10.91 -3.77
CA THR A 150 -19.42 -10.17 -3.77
C THR A 150 -19.59 -8.66 -3.95
N GLY A 151 -20.71 -8.22 -4.53
CA GLY A 151 -20.94 -6.83 -4.90
C GLY A 151 -20.06 -6.31 -6.05
N LEU A 152 -19.24 -7.20 -6.65
CA LEU A 152 -18.42 -6.84 -7.81
C LEU A 152 -19.28 -6.74 -9.08
N PRO A 153 -18.97 -5.81 -10.00
CA PRO A 153 -19.62 -5.80 -11.31
C PRO A 153 -19.26 -7.08 -12.08
N PHE A 154 -20.23 -7.65 -12.77
CA PHE A 154 -20.01 -8.86 -13.55
C PHE A 154 -20.77 -8.84 -14.87
N PHE A 155 -20.39 -9.71 -15.81
CA PHE A 155 -21.03 -9.85 -17.10
C PHE A 155 -21.14 -11.30 -17.52
N PHE A 156 -22.11 -11.56 -18.42
CA PHE A 156 -22.25 -12.83 -19.09
C PHE A 156 -21.56 -12.75 -20.46
N PRO A 157 -20.49 -13.54 -20.69
CA PRO A 157 -19.88 -13.68 -22.02
C PRO A 157 -20.88 -14.31 -23.03
N ASP A 158 -20.54 -14.26 -24.32
CA ASP A 158 -21.31 -14.95 -25.34
C ASP A 158 -21.51 -16.41 -25.01
N GLY A 159 -22.74 -16.92 -25.16
CA GLY A 159 -23.09 -18.30 -24.86
C GLY A 159 -24.48 -18.45 -24.28
N GLU A 160 -24.88 -19.69 -24.04
CA GLU A 160 -26.10 -20.03 -23.38
C GLU A 160 -25.88 -20.19 -21.88
N TRP A 161 -26.65 -19.45 -21.08
CA TRP A 161 -26.52 -19.42 -19.62
C TRP A 161 -27.86 -19.82 -19.00
N VAL A 162 -27.88 -20.91 -18.27
CA VAL A 162 -29.13 -21.49 -17.71
C VAL A 162 -29.18 -21.12 -16.22
N VAL A 163 -30.32 -20.56 -15.79
CA VAL A 163 -30.61 -20.27 -14.38
C VAL A 163 -31.89 -21.03 -14.01
N ASN A 164 -31.76 -22.10 -13.24
CA ASN A 164 -32.86 -22.96 -12.87
C ASN A 164 -33.52 -22.62 -11.52
N LYS A 165 -32.89 -21.72 -10.76
CA LYS A 165 -33.31 -21.33 -9.43
C LYS A 165 -33.77 -19.88 -9.41
N LYS A 166 -34.85 -19.60 -8.66
CA LYS A 166 -35.24 -18.22 -8.36
C LYS A 166 -34.25 -17.62 -7.38
N ILE A 167 -33.55 -16.56 -7.80
CA ILE A 167 -32.61 -15.80 -7.00
C ILE A 167 -33.30 -14.53 -6.53
N ILE A 168 -33.29 -14.27 -5.22
CA ILE A 168 -33.77 -13.02 -4.62
C ILE A 168 -32.58 -12.32 -3.97
N TYR A 169 -32.30 -11.13 -4.44
CA TYR A 169 -31.21 -10.29 -3.93
C TYR A 169 -31.73 -8.89 -3.63
N THR A 170 -31.40 -8.34 -2.46
CA THR A 170 -31.88 -7.04 -1.97
C THR A 170 -30.80 -5.94 -2.01
N GLY A 171 -29.59 -6.29 -2.45
CA GLY A 171 -28.47 -5.35 -2.58
C GLY A 171 -28.44 -4.63 -3.94
N SER A 172 -27.43 -3.75 -4.11
CA SER A 172 -27.12 -3.13 -5.40
C SER A 172 -26.09 -3.98 -6.14
N PHE A 173 -26.27 -4.16 -7.45
CA PHE A 173 -25.31 -4.86 -8.30
C PHE A 173 -25.25 -4.21 -9.69
N GLN A 174 -24.18 -4.47 -10.41
CA GLN A 174 -24.01 -4.08 -11.81
C GLN A 174 -23.78 -5.35 -12.64
N MET A 175 -24.66 -5.56 -13.60
CA MET A 175 -24.61 -6.67 -14.54
C MET A 175 -24.64 -6.14 -15.96
N PHE A 176 -23.75 -6.65 -16.79
CA PHE A 176 -23.64 -6.31 -18.21
C PHE A 176 -23.91 -7.54 -19.06
N GLY A 177 -24.62 -7.34 -20.16
CA GLY A 177 -24.75 -8.34 -21.23
C GLY A 177 -23.82 -7.97 -22.37
N VAL A 178 -23.23 -8.97 -23.00
CA VAL A 178 -22.57 -8.82 -24.31
C VAL A 178 -23.65 -9.15 -25.35
N GLY A 179 -24.12 -8.12 -26.05
CA GLY A 179 -25.16 -8.24 -27.08
C GLY A 179 -24.56 -8.32 -28.49
#